data_78ddd9150ec7163bc7df626377178461
#
_entry.id   78ddd9150ec7163bc7df626377178461
#
_cell.length_a   1.000
_cell.length_b   1.000
_cell.length_c   1.000
_cell.angle_alpha   90.00
_cell.angle_beta   90.00
_cell.angle_gamma   90.00
#
_symmetry.space_group_name_H-M   'P 1'
#
loop_
_entity.id
_entity.type
_entity.pdbx_description
1 polymer ?
#
loop_
_entity_poly.entity_id
_entity_poly.type
_entity_poly.pdbx_seq_one_letter_code
_entity_poly.pdbx_strand_id
1 'polypeptide(L)'
;MALTTNLIADSATTVYTSSGTTALTYLSITNYTASAVDVDLHIVPSGDSAGDVNLVAKELTIDAKDTFYFYGGGEKLLLDASDFISATANTATSLNCVVSYTTI
;
A
#
# COMPACT_ATOMS: atom_id res chain seq x y z
N MET A 1 6.25 -10.58 14.12
CA MET A 1 6.35 -9.95 12.81
C MET A 1 5.44 -10.69 11.84
N ALA A 2 4.67 -9.96 11.04
CA ALA A 2 3.68 -10.56 10.15
C ALA A 2 3.81 -9.98 8.76
N LEU A 3 3.29 -10.72 7.78
CA LEU A 3 3.40 -10.40 6.37
C LEU A 3 2.04 -10.59 5.71
N THR A 4 1.65 -9.65 4.86
CA THR A 4 0.46 -9.79 4.03
C THR A 4 0.78 -9.41 2.60
N THR A 5 0.11 -10.06 1.65
CA THR A 5 0.28 -9.82 0.22
C THR A 5 -1.08 -9.66 -0.44
N ASN A 6 -1.17 -8.73 -1.37
CA ASN A 6 -2.41 -8.46 -2.11
C ASN A 6 -2.12 -7.98 -3.51
N LEU A 7 -2.94 -8.42 -4.46
CA LEU A 7 -2.99 -7.80 -5.78
C LEU A 7 -3.79 -6.51 -5.68
N ILE A 8 -3.30 -5.45 -6.32
CA ILE A 8 -3.99 -4.16 -6.33
C ILE A 8 -4.92 -4.14 -7.55
N ALA A 9 -6.21 -3.93 -7.29
CA ALA A 9 -7.21 -3.82 -8.35
C ALA A 9 -7.22 -2.41 -8.96
N ASP A 10 -7.98 -2.23 -10.02
CA ASP A 10 -8.22 -0.92 -10.63
C ASP A 10 -9.34 -0.14 -9.94
N SER A 11 -9.73 -0.56 -8.77
CA SER A 11 -10.61 0.14 -7.83
C SER A 11 -9.93 0.16 -6.46
N ALA A 12 -10.47 0.95 -5.52
CA ALA A 12 -9.88 1.05 -4.19
C ALA A 12 -9.76 -0.34 -3.54
N THR A 13 -8.54 -0.72 -3.21
CA THR A 13 -8.21 -2.04 -2.66
C THR A 13 -7.53 -1.87 -1.32
N THR A 14 -8.10 -2.45 -0.26
CA THR A 14 -7.45 -2.47 1.05
C THR A 14 -6.35 -3.51 1.02
N VAL A 15 -5.11 -3.06 1.20
CA VAL A 15 -3.94 -3.96 1.18
C VAL A 15 -3.49 -4.35 2.59
N TYR A 16 -3.90 -3.59 3.61
CA TYR A 16 -3.60 -3.92 5.00
C TYR A 16 -4.54 -3.14 5.93
N THR A 17 -5.08 -3.82 6.92
CA THR A 17 -5.86 -3.19 8.01
C THR A 17 -5.19 -3.52 9.33
N SER A 18 -4.93 -2.49 10.14
CA SER A 18 -4.26 -2.67 11.43
C SER A 18 -5.21 -3.32 12.43
N SER A 19 -4.72 -4.33 13.12
CA SER A 19 -5.40 -4.95 14.26
C SER A 19 -4.63 -4.56 15.52
N GLY A 20 -5.24 -3.71 16.34
CA GLY A 20 -4.54 -3.10 17.46
C GLY A 20 -3.54 -2.05 16.97
N THR A 21 -2.55 -1.74 17.79
CA THR A 21 -1.49 -0.80 17.41
C THR A 21 -0.35 -1.55 16.75
N THR A 22 -0.02 -1.17 15.52
CA THR A 22 1.04 -1.81 14.74
C THR A 22 2.01 -0.79 14.17
N ALA A 23 3.23 -1.24 13.91
CA ALA A 23 4.21 -0.47 13.16
C ALA A 23 4.43 -1.15 11.82
N LEU A 24 4.29 -0.37 10.74
CA LEU A 24 4.59 -0.84 9.41
C LEU A 24 6.11 -0.81 9.24
N THR A 25 6.69 -1.94 8.88
CA THR A 25 8.14 -2.07 8.73
C THR A 25 8.59 -2.19 7.28
N TYR A 26 7.66 -2.49 6.37
CA TYR A 26 7.99 -2.68 4.96
C TYR A 26 6.71 -2.56 4.12
N LEU A 27 6.80 -1.88 3.00
CA LEU A 27 5.75 -1.86 1.99
C LEU A 27 6.41 -1.77 0.63
N SER A 28 6.10 -2.72 -0.25
CA SER A 28 6.56 -2.68 -1.63
C SER A 28 5.39 -2.90 -2.58
N ILE A 29 5.48 -2.28 -3.75
CA ILE A 29 4.51 -2.47 -4.83
C ILE A 29 5.31 -2.82 -6.07
N THR A 30 5.05 -3.99 -6.63
CA THR A 30 5.78 -4.51 -7.80
C THR A 30 4.85 -4.55 -9.01
N ASN A 31 5.31 -3.95 -10.10
CA ASN A 31 4.67 -4.07 -11.41
C ASN A 31 5.26 -5.30 -12.12
N TYR A 32 4.46 -6.35 -12.26
CA TYR A 32 4.94 -7.57 -12.88
C TYR A 32 4.56 -7.68 -14.36
N THR A 33 4.08 -6.59 -14.95
CA THR A 33 3.68 -6.55 -16.35
C THR A 33 4.77 -5.96 -17.24
N ALA A 34 4.54 -5.97 -18.53
CA ALA A 34 5.48 -5.45 -19.52
C ALA A 34 5.24 -3.97 -19.87
N SER A 35 4.33 -3.30 -19.17
CA SER A 35 3.99 -1.89 -19.39
C SER A 35 4.01 -1.14 -18.08
N ALA A 36 4.29 0.16 -18.10
CA ALA A 36 4.24 1.01 -16.91
C ALA A 36 2.80 1.08 -16.39
N VAL A 37 2.65 1.13 -15.07
CA VAL A 37 1.35 1.21 -14.39
C VAL A 37 1.43 2.30 -13.32
N ASP A 38 0.38 3.12 -13.24
CA ASP A 38 0.28 4.14 -12.19
C ASP A 38 -0.51 3.61 -11.00
N VAL A 39 -0.13 4.04 -9.81
CA VAL A 39 -0.79 3.65 -8.57
C VAL A 39 -1.04 4.87 -7.69
N ASP A 40 -2.22 4.89 -7.06
CA ASP A 40 -2.54 5.81 -5.97
C ASP A 40 -2.45 5.05 -4.66
N LEU A 41 -1.81 5.63 -3.66
CA LEU A 41 -1.65 5.01 -2.35
C LEU A 41 -2.21 5.93 -1.27
N HIS A 42 -3.05 5.38 -0.41
CA HIS A 42 -3.69 6.08 0.69
C HIS A 42 -3.39 5.38 2.01
N ILE A 43 -3.16 6.18 3.05
CA ILE A 43 -3.12 5.69 4.42
C ILE A 43 -4.31 6.33 5.13
N VAL A 44 -5.29 5.51 5.50
CA VAL A 44 -6.63 5.96 5.86
C VAL A 44 -6.89 5.73 7.34
N PRO A 45 -7.17 6.80 8.11
CA PRO A 45 -7.58 6.63 9.51
C PRO A 45 -8.90 5.86 9.62
N SER A 46 -9.05 5.15 10.72
CA SER A 46 -10.28 4.41 11.00
C SER A 46 -11.51 5.33 10.90
N GLY A 47 -12.53 4.84 10.22
CA GLY A 47 -13.78 5.57 10.03
C GLY A 47 -13.81 6.46 8.79
N ASP A 48 -12.66 6.68 8.15
CA ASP A 48 -12.57 7.48 6.93
C ASP A 48 -12.56 6.58 5.69
N SER A 49 -12.69 7.20 4.53
CA SER A 49 -12.58 6.55 3.23
C SER A 49 -11.36 7.12 2.48
N ALA A 50 -10.82 6.34 1.56
CA ALA A 50 -9.73 6.80 0.71
C ALA A 50 -10.17 8.05 -0.07
N GLY A 51 -9.34 9.08 -0.01
CA GLY A 51 -9.60 10.37 -0.66
C GLY A 51 -8.35 11.21 -0.68
N ASP A 52 -8.46 12.42 -1.21
CA ASP A 52 -7.30 13.29 -1.40
C ASP A 52 -6.62 13.67 -0.09
N VAL A 53 -7.37 13.69 1.03
CA VAL A 53 -6.83 14.12 2.32
C VAL A 53 -5.91 13.06 2.95
N ASN A 54 -5.94 11.82 2.48
CA ASN A 54 -5.09 10.76 2.99
C ASN A 54 -4.22 10.11 1.91
N LEU A 55 -4.03 10.80 0.80
CA LEU A 55 -3.10 10.39 -0.26
C LEU A 55 -1.67 10.46 0.23
N VAL A 56 -0.89 9.44 -0.09
CA VAL A 56 0.55 9.40 0.13
C VAL A 56 1.28 9.41 -1.20
N ALA A 57 0.69 8.85 -2.24
CA ALA A 57 1.21 8.89 -3.60
C ALA A 57 0.04 8.98 -4.57
N LYS A 58 0.14 9.89 -5.53
CA LYS A 58 -0.88 10.12 -6.56
C LYS A 58 -0.26 9.86 -7.92
N GLU A 59 -0.87 8.93 -8.67
CA GLU A 59 -0.43 8.57 -10.02
C GLU A 59 1.08 8.31 -10.07
N LEU A 60 1.59 7.57 -9.06
CA LEU A 60 2.98 7.17 -9.03
C LEU A 60 3.21 6.11 -10.12
N THR A 61 4.07 6.41 -11.07
CA THR A 61 4.36 5.49 -12.17
C THR A 61 5.40 4.46 -11.74
N ILE A 62 5.04 3.19 -11.86
CA ILE A 62 5.97 2.09 -11.65
C ILE A 62 6.24 1.48 -13.02
N ASP A 63 7.51 1.53 -13.44
CA ASP A 63 7.93 1.02 -14.74
C ASP A 63 7.72 -0.50 -14.82
N ALA A 64 7.67 -1.01 -16.05
CA ALA A 64 7.52 -2.44 -16.28
C ALA A 64 8.58 -3.23 -15.51
N LYS A 65 8.15 -4.28 -14.80
CA LYS A 65 9.04 -5.19 -14.04
C LYS A 65 9.79 -4.53 -12.90
N ASP A 66 9.39 -3.33 -12.46
CA ASP A 66 10.05 -2.58 -11.41
C ASP A 66 9.26 -2.66 -10.10
N THR A 67 9.90 -2.28 -9.01
CA THR A 67 9.32 -2.28 -7.67
C THR A 67 9.51 -0.93 -7.02
N PHE A 68 8.45 -0.42 -6.39
CA PHE A 68 8.51 0.76 -5.56
C PHE A 68 8.51 0.35 -4.09
N TYR A 69 9.47 0.87 -3.32
CA TYR A 69 9.56 0.64 -1.88
C TYR A 69 9.12 1.90 -1.16
N PHE A 70 8.09 1.78 -0.32
CA PHE A 70 7.55 2.93 0.40
C PHE A 70 8.26 3.15 1.74
N TYR A 71 8.56 2.07 2.45
CA TYR A 71 9.34 2.11 3.67
C TYR A 71 10.46 1.09 3.56
N GLY A 72 11.68 1.55 3.62
CA GLY A 72 12.79 0.66 3.42
C GLY A 72 14.06 1.06 4.16
N GLY A 73 14.01 1.77 5.25
CA GLY A 73 15.26 2.23 5.82
C GLY A 73 15.21 2.70 7.27
N GLY A 74 14.37 2.10 8.09
CA GLY A 74 14.31 2.45 9.50
C GLY A 74 13.19 3.41 9.87
N GLU A 75 12.51 3.97 8.87
CA GLU A 75 11.30 4.74 9.13
C GLU A 75 10.16 3.79 9.48
N LYS A 76 9.26 4.25 10.33
CA LYS A 76 8.11 3.46 10.73
C LYS A 76 6.86 4.29 10.62
N LEU A 77 5.80 3.65 10.15
CA LEU A 77 4.46 4.20 10.18
C LEU A 77 3.69 3.48 11.27
N LEU A 78 3.15 4.24 12.22
CA LEU A 78 2.37 3.70 13.31
C LEU A 78 0.89 3.78 12.97
N LEU A 79 0.18 2.67 13.10
CA LEU A 79 -1.24 2.56 12.83
C LEU A 79 -1.98 2.13 14.08
N ASP A 80 -3.11 2.79 14.35
CA ASP A 80 -4.03 2.37 15.40
C ASP A 80 -5.01 1.33 14.86
N ALA A 81 -5.80 0.74 15.74
CA ALA A 81 -6.76 -0.27 15.35
C ALA A 81 -7.69 0.24 14.25
N SER A 82 -7.87 -0.54 13.20
CA SER A 82 -8.74 -0.27 12.05
C SER A 82 -8.26 0.82 11.10
N ASP A 83 -7.11 1.44 11.33
CA ASP A 83 -6.45 2.24 10.30
C ASP A 83 -6.05 1.29 9.17
N PHE A 84 -6.12 1.76 7.93
CA PHE A 84 -5.84 0.86 6.81
C PHE A 84 -5.11 1.55 5.68
N ILE A 85 -4.49 0.73 4.83
CA ILE A 85 -3.78 1.18 3.64
C ILE A 85 -4.59 0.73 2.43
N SER A 86 -4.91 1.69 1.55
CA SER A 86 -5.66 1.45 0.33
C SER A 86 -4.83 1.84 -0.88
N ALA A 87 -4.92 1.06 -1.94
CA ALA A 87 -4.21 1.33 -3.18
C ALA A 87 -5.14 1.10 -4.38
N THR A 88 -4.92 1.85 -5.44
CA THR A 88 -5.67 1.74 -6.69
C THR A 88 -4.70 1.80 -7.85
N ALA A 89 -4.73 0.80 -8.73
CA ALA A 89 -3.94 0.79 -9.96
C ALA A 89 -4.78 1.32 -11.12
N ASN A 90 -4.14 1.92 -12.12
CA ASN A 90 -4.87 2.32 -13.32
C ASN A 90 -5.09 1.14 -14.29
N THR A 91 -4.51 -0.02 -13.98
CA THR A 91 -4.66 -1.24 -14.79
C THR A 91 -4.87 -2.42 -13.84
N ALA A 92 -5.93 -3.19 -14.06
CA ALA A 92 -6.19 -4.38 -13.26
C ALA A 92 -5.12 -5.46 -13.49
N THR A 93 -4.88 -6.29 -12.46
CA THR A 93 -3.98 -7.45 -12.55
C THR A 93 -2.59 -7.05 -13.02
N SER A 94 -2.00 -6.04 -12.38
CA SER A 94 -0.70 -5.50 -12.78
C SER A 94 0.27 -5.28 -11.63
N LEU A 95 -0.24 -5.00 -10.42
CA LEU A 95 0.59 -4.64 -9.28
C LEU A 95 0.34 -5.59 -8.11
N ASN A 96 1.43 -6.01 -7.47
CA ASN A 96 1.36 -6.80 -6.24
C ASN A 96 1.96 -6.00 -5.09
N CYS A 97 1.27 -5.98 -3.96
CA CYS A 97 1.69 -5.26 -2.76
C CYS A 97 2.10 -6.23 -1.67
N VAL A 98 3.24 -5.98 -1.05
CA VAL A 98 3.72 -6.75 0.10
C VAL A 98 3.89 -5.80 1.27
N VAL A 99 3.27 -6.15 2.40
CA VAL A 99 3.31 -5.36 3.63
C VAL A 99 3.83 -6.23 4.76
N SER A 100 4.82 -5.71 5.49
CA SER A 100 5.29 -6.34 6.72
C SER A 100 5.05 -5.40 7.90
N TYR A 101 4.65 -5.95 9.03
CA TYR A 101 4.32 -5.16 10.20
C TYR A 101 4.64 -5.90 11.48
N THR A 102 4.73 -5.15 12.57
CA THR A 102 4.91 -5.72 13.91
C THR A 102 3.90 -5.10 14.86
N THR A 103 3.37 -5.90 15.77
CA THR A 103 2.46 -5.40 16.82
C THR A 103 3.28 -4.70 17.90
N ILE A 104 2.77 -3.57 18.35
CA ILE A 104 3.41 -2.80 19.40
C ILE A 104 2.68 -3.03 20.72
#